data_d564a873c2ebd03c41581d4ea4904fd1
#
_entry.id   d564a873c2ebd03c41581d4ea4904fd1
#
_cell.length_a   1.000
_cell.length_b   1.000
_cell.length_c   1.000
_cell.angle_alpha   90.00
_cell.angle_beta   90.00
_cell.angle_gamma   90.00
#
_symmetry.space_group_name_H-M   'P 1'
#
loop_
_entity.id
_entity.type
_entity.pdbx_description
1 polymer ?
#
loop_
_entity_poly.entity_id
_entity_poly.type
_entity_poly.pdbx_seq_one_letter_code
_entity_poly.pdbx_strand_id
1 'polypeptide(L)'
;MRISPTLYILYLFVFLLVACNRRELTYSPEATITISADWSQSGLNEKEQDYGATAIFYPTDGSTPFVALMGDRTYKTLCLKEGCYNVVLFNRSFDDFGNLCFRGEENYQTLEAYVKKMEIRNESSSERIIMESPDELAADYIEGFEVTSDMPENYSSAITQQSNRNSTRNENSCHLRFTPKKLTQKITVKIRIKGMNNIRKATCTLDGIAESIFLVSRQNSEKTVTQVLRLSNPIYDSGSVTEGTLSTTISVFGFDVEIPHNLHLKAKLVDGKTIFEESFNDLAIRRLDEEDGTMSVFIDMACEKTVPNVKTEGSSGFDADVDKWNDEVNSDIDILSLIHI
;
A
#
# COMPACT_ATOMS: atom_id res chain seq x y z
N MET A 1 -48.38 -44.39 -49.07
CA MET A 1 -47.49 -45.23 -48.23
C MET A 1 -47.70 -44.81 -46.76
N ARG A 2 -48.43 -45.59 -45.94
CA ARG A 2 -48.64 -45.27 -44.52
C ARG A 2 -47.48 -45.89 -43.74
N ILE A 3 -46.61 -45.04 -43.23
CA ILE A 3 -45.51 -45.44 -42.37
C ILE A 3 -46.11 -45.95 -41.05
N SER A 4 -45.77 -47.20 -40.67
CA SER A 4 -46.26 -47.83 -39.46
C SER A 4 -45.85 -47.04 -38.22
N PRO A 5 -46.73 -46.82 -37.22
CA PRO A 5 -46.41 -46.08 -35.99
C PRO A 5 -45.24 -46.71 -35.21
N THR A 6 -44.98 -47.99 -35.37
CA THR A 6 -43.83 -48.70 -34.79
C THR A 6 -42.50 -48.20 -35.36
N LEU A 7 -42.45 -47.79 -36.63
CA LEU A 7 -41.23 -47.24 -37.27
C LEU A 7 -40.91 -45.85 -36.72
N TYR A 8 -41.92 -45.05 -36.39
CA TYR A 8 -41.74 -43.75 -35.73
C TYR A 8 -41.16 -43.86 -34.32
N ILE A 9 -41.62 -44.82 -33.54
CA ILE A 9 -41.12 -45.08 -32.18
C ILE A 9 -39.68 -45.59 -32.26
N LEU A 10 -39.35 -46.43 -33.22
CA LEU A 10 -37.98 -46.89 -33.40
C LEU A 10 -37.01 -45.74 -33.78
N TYR A 11 -37.48 -44.83 -34.68
CA TYR A 11 -36.69 -43.67 -35.06
C TYR A 11 -36.47 -42.69 -33.89
N LEU A 12 -37.50 -42.47 -33.06
CA LEU A 12 -37.41 -41.65 -31.88
C LEU A 12 -36.42 -42.23 -30.86
N PHE A 13 -36.42 -43.57 -30.71
CA PHE A 13 -35.48 -44.27 -29.79
C PHE A 13 -34.03 -44.18 -30.29
N VAL A 14 -33.80 -44.28 -31.59
CA VAL A 14 -32.46 -44.09 -32.18
C VAL A 14 -31.97 -42.65 -32.01
N PHE A 15 -32.87 -41.66 -32.14
CA PHE A 15 -32.52 -40.24 -31.93
C PHE A 15 -32.16 -39.96 -30.45
N LEU A 16 -32.85 -40.60 -29.47
CA LEU A 16 -32.53 -40.49 -28.07
C LEU A 16 -31.20 -41.15 -27.69
N LEU A 17 -30.76 -42.16 -28.43
CA LEU A 17 -29.46 -42.82 -28.18
C LEU A 17 -28.26 -41.99 -28.74
N VAL A 18 -28.50 -41.18 -29.79
CA VAL A 18 -27.47 -40.31 -30.37
C VAL A 18 -27.35 -38.98 -29.58
N ALA A 19 -28.38 -38.58 -28.83
CA ALA A 19 -28.36 -37.33 -28.08
C ALA A 19 -27.51 -37.37 -26.79
N CYS A 20 -27.03 -38.54 -26.37
CA CYS A 20 -26.09 -38.66 -25.27
C CYS A 20 -24.64 -38.48 -25.76
N ASN A 21 -24.33 -37.33 -26.31
CA ASN A 21 -22.95 -36.88 -26.35
C ASN A 21 -22.52 -36.63 -24.90
N ARG A 22 -21.96 -37.65 -24.24
CA ARG A 22 -21.16 -37.45 -23.04
C ARG A 22 -20.09 -36.43 -23.41
N ARG A 23 -20.20 -35.21 -22.87
CA ARG A 23 -19.05 -34.31 -22.81
C ARG A 23 -17.93 -35.13 -22.19
N GLU A 24 -16.85 -35.27 -22.90
CA GLU A 24 -15.61 -35.77 -22.29
C GLU A 24 -15.38 -34.92 -21.06
N LEU A 25 -15.35 -35.55 -19.88
CA LEU A 25 -14.90 -34.91 -18.66
C LEU A 25 -13.43 -34.61 -18.93
N THR A 26 -13.13 -33.35 -19.27
CA THR A 26 -11.76 -32.88 -19.35
C THR A 26 -11.24 -32.94 -17.91
N TYR A 27 -10.61 -34.06 -17.56
CA TYR A 27 -9.92 -34.20 -16.30
C TYR A 27 -8.71 -33.27 -16.35
N SER A 28 -8.80 -32.17 -15.64
CA SER A 28 -7.66 -31.29 -15.41
C SER A 28 -7.04 -31.74 -14.08
N PRO A 29 -5.89 -32.36 -14.07
CA PRO A 29 -5.24 -32.78 -12.83
C PRO A 29 -4.95 -31.54 -11.96
N GLU A 30 -5.30 -31.65 -10.70
CA GLU A 30 -5.07 -30.61 -9.69
C GLU A 30 -4.20 -31.19 -8.57
N ALA A 31 -3.29 -30.37 -8.06
CA ALA A 31 -2.47 -30.73 -6.90
C ALA A 31 -2.81 -29.82 -5.70
N THR A 32 -2.72 -30.40 -4.52
CA THR A 32 -2.88 -29.66 -3.28
C THR A 32 -1.58 -28.94 -2.92
N ILE A 33 -1.66 -27.61 -2.85
CA ILE A 33 -0.52 -26.73 -2.56
C ILE A 33 -0.70 -26.09 -1.19
N THR A 34 0.39 -25.98 -0.46
CA THR A 34 0.44 -25.27 0.82
C THR A 34 1.25 -23.99 0.66
N ILE A 35 0.67 -22.87 1.08
CA ILE A 35 1.34 -21.58 1.21
C ILE A 35 1.69 -21.38 2.69
N SER A 36 2.90 -20.94 2.98
CA SER A 36 3.29 -20.41 4.28
C SER A 36 4.03 -19.09 4.12
N ALA A 37 3.79 -18.15 5.03
CA ALA A 37 4.42 -16.84 5.03
C ALA A 37 4.97 -16.48 6.40
N ASP A 38 6.25 -16.14 6.45
CA ASP A 38 6.92 -15.61 7.63
C ASP A 38 6.99 -14.10 7.53
N TRP A 39 6.18 -13.41 8.35
CA TRP A 39 6.07 -11.95 8.39
C TRP A 39 7.06 -11.28 9.34
N SER A 40 7.96 -12.02 9.98
CA SER A 40 8.90 -11.48 10.96
C SER A 40 9.81 -10.38 10.40
N GLN A 41 10.10 -10.43 9.09
CA GLN A 41 10.93 -9.46 8.40
C GLN A 41 10.12 -8.41 7.61
N SER A 42 8.80 -8.38 7.77
CA SER A 42 7.94 -7.49 7.00
C SER A 42 7.99 -6.03 7.47
N GLY A 43 8.47 -5.76 8.69
CA GLY A 43 8.46 -4.41 9.29
C GLY A 43 7.05 -3.82 9.44
N LEU A 44 6.00 -4.65 9.37
CA LEU A 44 4.61 -4.24 9.55
C LEU A 44 4.31 -4.05 11.04
N ASN A 45 3.41 -3.12 11.36
CA ASN A 45 2.99 -2.89 12.74
C ASN A 45 2.08 -4.03 13.26
N GLU A 46 1.86 -4.09 14.58
CA GLU A 46 1.05 -5.14 15.22
C GLU A 46 -0.40 -5.19 14.74
N LYS A 47 -0.99 -4.05 14.36
CA LYS A 47 -2.36 -3.98 13.85
C LYS A 47 -2.55 -4.72 12.54
N GLU A 48 -1.48 -4.92 11.79
CA GLU A 48 -1.51 -5.71 10.55
C GLU A 48 -1.77 -7.20 10.81
N GLN A 49 -1.65 -7.67 12.05
CA GLN A 49 -1.92 -9.06 12.41
C GLN A 49 -3.40 -9.42 12.32
N ASP A 50 -4.28 -8.43 12.40
CA ASP A 50 -5.74 -8.61 12.30
C ASP A 50 -6.21 -8.84 10.85
N TYR A 51 -5.36 -8.58 9.87
CA TYR A 51 -5.66 -8.76 8.45
C TYR A 51 -5.09 -10.07 7.91
N GLY A 52 -5.72 -10.60 6.87
CA GLY A 52 -5.24 -11.74 6.10
C GLY A 52 -4.09 -11.38 5.16
N ALA A 53 -3.94 -12.18 4.11
CA ALA A 53 -3.03 -11.94 3.01
C ALA A 53 -3.67 -12.35 1.67
N THR A 54 -3.09 -11.87 0.57
CA THR A 54 -3.49 -12.24 -0.79
C THR A 54 -2.31 -12.89 -1.51
N ALA A 55 -2.55 -14.07 -2.09
CA ALA A 55 -1.63 -14.68 -3.02
C ALA A 55 -2.25 -14.68 -4.42
N ILE A 56 -1.51 -14.20 -5.42
CA ILE A 56 -1.93 -14.20 -6.83
C ILE A 56 -1.03 -15.14 -7.59
N PHE A 57 -1.63 -16.11 -8.26
CA PHE A 57 -0.95 -17.07 -9.10
C PHE A 57 -1.13 -16.65 -10.57
N TYR A 58 -0.03 -16.38 -11.22
CA TYR A 58 0.03 -16.00 -12.63
C TYR A 58 0.52 -17.18 -13.46
N PRO A 59 -0.37 -17.87 -14.20
CA PRO A 59 0.05 -18.94 -15.09
C PRO A 59 1.01 -18.41 -16.16
N THR A 60 2.10 -19.12 -16.41
CA THR A 60 3.09 -18.72 -17.43
C THR A 60 2.62 -18.95 -18.86
N ASP A 61 1.52 -19.68 -19.06
CA ASP A 61 0.87 -19.91 -20.35
C ASP A 61 -0.02 -18.74 -20.81
N GLY A 62 -0.15 -17.68 -19.98
CA GLY A 62 -0.95 -16.50 -20.26
C GLY A 62 -2.44 -16.66 -19.95
N SER A 63 -2.85 -17.74 -19.29
CA SER A 63 -4.22 -17.87 -18.80
C SER A 63 -4.49 -16.91 -17.62
N THR A 64 -5.78 -16.75 -17.28
CA THR A 64 -6.22 -15.79 -16.25
C THR A 64 -5.59 -16.07 -14.88
N PRO A 65 -5.05 -15.05 -14.20
CA PRO A 65 -4.54 -15.20 -12.84
C PRO A 65 -5.58 -15.71 -11.85
N PHE A 66 -5.12 -16.49 -10.89
CA PHE A 66 -5.94 -17.01 -9.80
C PHE A 66 -5.61 -16.29 -8.49
N VAL A 67 -6.60 -15.71 -7.83
CA VAL A 67 -6.44 -14.98 -6.56
C VAL A 67 -6.89 -15.86 -5.41
N ALA A 68 -5.99 -16.10 -4.45
CA ALA A 68 -6.25 -16.84 -3.22
C ALA A 68 -6.19 -15.90 -2.01
N LEU A 69 -7.35 -15.63 -1.41
CA LEU A 69 -7.42 -14.89 -0.16
C LEU A 69 -7.07 -15.81 1.02
N MET A 70 -6.15 -15.39 1.86
CA MET A 70 -5.69 -16.09 3.05
C MET A 70 -6.27 -15.41 4.29
N GLY A 71 -7.26 -16.04 4.94
CA GLY A 71 -7.82 -15.53 6.20
C GLY A 71 -6.78 -15.61 7.34
N ASP A 72 -6.02 -16.70 7.41
CA ASP A 72 -4.78 -16.75 8.18
C ASP A 72 -3.62 -16.34 7.26
N ARG A 73 -3.05 -15.16 7.54
CA ARG A 73 -1.97 -14.62 6.72
C ARG A 73 -0.71 -15.48 6.70
N THR A 74 -0.56 -16.41 7.65
CA THR A 74 0.64 -17.25 7.80
C THR A 74 0.54 -18.56 7.04
N TYR A 75 -0.67 -19.04 6.76
CA TYR A 75 -0.88 -20.37 6.20
C TYR A 75 -2.16 -20.52 5.40
N LYS A 76 -2.07 -21.22 4.26
CA LYS A 76 -3.23 -21.66 3.47
C LYS A 76 -2.93 -22.88 2.64
N THR A 77 -3.91 -23.79 2.55
CA THR A 77 -3.91 -24.90 1.60
C THR A 77 -4.96 -24.65 0.52
N LEU A 78 -4.64 -24.94 -0.73
CA LEU A 78 -5.51 -24.79 -1.89
C LEU A 78 -5.18 -25.80 -2.98
N CYS A 79 -6.11 -26.01 -3.91
CA CYS A 79 -5.89 -26.84 -5.10
C CYS A 79 -5.55 -25.94 -6.30
N LEU A 80 -4.49 -26.29 -7.01
CA LEU A 80 -4.08 -25.68 -8.28
C LEU A 80 -4.05 -26.70 -9.40
N LYS A 81 -4.40 -26.25 -10.59
CA LYS A 81 -4.23 -27.03 -11.80
C LYS A 81 -2.75 -27.21 -12.12
N GLU A 82 -2.45 -28.32 -12.80
CA GLU A 82 -1.12 -28.57 -13.34
C GLU A 82 -0.68 -27.42 -14.25
N GLY A 83 0.56 -26.97 -14.09
CA GLY A 83 1.11 -25.84 -14.84
C GLY A 83 2.28 -25.18 -14.12
N CYS A 84 2.82 -24.13 -14.74
CA CYS A 84 3.88 -23.31 -14.16
C CYS A 84 3.32 -21.93 -13.82
N TYR A 85 3.66 -21.43 -12.63
CA TYR A 85 3.11 -20.21 -12.06
C TYR A 85 4.20 -19.29 -11.54
N ASN A 86 4.01 -17.98 -11.74
CA ASN A 86 4.66 -16.97 -10.94
C ASN A 86 3.67 -16.54 -9.84
N VAL A 87 4.15 -16.39 -8.61
CA VAL A 87 3.26 -16.14 -7.47
C VAL A 87 3.71 -14.89 -6.73
N VAL A 88 2.78 -13.99 -6.44
CA VAL A 88 3.00 -12.81 -5.60
C VAL A 88 2.13 -12.95 -4.36
N LEU A 89 2.71 -12.69 -3.19
CA LEU A 89 2.01 -12.65 -1.92
C LEU A 89 2.21 -11.28 -1.26
N PHE A 90 1.13 -10.69 -0.76
CA PHE A 90 1.16 -9.42 -0.02
C PHE A 90 0.14 -9.43 1.14
N ASN A 91 0.34 -8.52 2.11
CA ASN A 91 -0.56 -8.38 3.25
C ASN A 91 -1.91 -7.81 2.84
N ARG A 92 -2.97 -8.18 3.55
CA ARG A 92 -4.38 -7.80 3.38
C ARG A 92 -5.02 -8.32 2.07
N SER A 93 -6.33 -8.16 1.94
CA SER A 93 -7.05 -8.24 0.67
C SER A 93 -7.05 -6.87 -0.02
N PHE A 94 -7.38 -6.82 -1.31
CA PHE A 94 -7.48 -5.57 -2.05
C PHE A 94 -8.46 -4.57 -1.42
N ASP A 95 -9.55 -5.06 -0.84
CA ASP A 95 -10.62 -4.24 -0.26
C ASP A 95 -10.32 -3.77 1.18
N ASP A 96 -9.31 -4.37 1.84
CA ASP A 96 -8.94 -4.04 3.21
C ASP A 96 -7.96 -2.85 3.30
N PHE A 97 -7.43 -2.39 2.15
CA PHE A 97 -6.62 -1.19 2.09
C PHE A 97 -7.50 0.06 2.08
N GLY A 98 -7.16 1.05 2.90
CA GLY A 98 -7.87 2.32 2.97
C GLY A 98 -7.45 3.30 1.87
N ASN A 99 -6.14 3.51 1.75
CA ASN A 99 -5.55 4.54 0.88
C ASN A 99 -4.73 3.97 -0.28
N LEU A 100 -4.53 2.67 -0.28
CA LEU A 100 -3.72 1.99 -1.28
C LEU A 100 -4.62 1.31 -2.31
N CYS A 101 -4.29 1.46 -3.58
CA CYS A 101 -4.97 0.84 -4.71
C CYS A 101 -3.97 0.07 -5.57
N PHE A 102 -4.48 -0.83 -6.40
CA PHE A 102 -3.66 -1.64 -7.30
C PHE A 102 -4.05 -1.40 -8.75
N ARG A 103 -3.11 -1.63 -9.65
CA ARG A 103 -3.33 -1.68 -11.10
C ARG A 103 -2.37 -2.66 -11.75
N GLY A 104 -2.68 -3.08 -12.98
CA GLY A 104 -1.86 -4.07 -13.70
C GLY A 104 -1.96 -5.49 -13.13
N GLU A 105 -3.07 -5.80 -12.44
CA GLU A 105 -3.29 -7.06 -11.72
C GLU A 105 -3.35 -8.29 -12.62
N GLU A 106 -3.58 -8.09 -13.92
CA GLU A 106 -3.65 -9.18 -14.90
C GLU A 106 -2.27 -9.73 -15.29
N ASN A 107 -1.19 -9.03 -14.97
CA ASN A 107 0.16 -9.40 -15.35
C ASN A 107 1.13 -9.31 -14.17
N TYR A 108 1.87 -10.39 -13.95
CA TYR A 108 2.86 -10.54 -12.90
C TYR A 108 3.86 -9.37 -12.82
N GLN A 109 4.38 -8.92 -13.98
CA GLN A 109 5.40 -7.86 -14.02
C GLN A 109 4.83 -6.45 -13.84
N THR A 110 3.53 -6.26 -14.09
CA THR A 110 2.88 -4.95 -14.06
C THR A 110 2.04 -4.71 -12.81
N LEU A 111 1.99 -5.68 -11.90
CA LEU A 111 1.29 -5.50 -10.62
C LEU A 111 1.93 -4.37 -9.83
N GLU A 112 1.19 -3.29 -9.66
CA GLU A 112 1.65 -2.02 -9.13
C GLU A 112 0.69 -1.51 -8.06
N ALA A 113 1.24 -1.06 -6.93
CA ALA A 113 0.51 -0.40 -5.86
C ALA A 113 0.68 1.12 -5.95
N TYR A 114 -0.41 1.88 -5.81
CA TYR A 114 -0.41 3.34 -5.88
C TYR A 114 -1.40 3.95 -4.89
N VAL A 115 -1.23 5.23 -4.55
CA VAL A 115 -2.19 6.01 -3.77
C VAL A 115 -3.03 6.85 -4.71
N LYS A 116 -4.35 6.89 -4.46
CA LYS A 116 -5.27 7.73 -5.23
C LYS A 116 -4.85 9.19 -5.11
N LYS A 117 -4.64 9.83 -6.25
CA LYS A 117 -4.20 11.22 -6.34
C LYS A 117 -5.32 12.13 -6.81
N MET A 118 -5.23 13.39 -6.39
CA MET A 118 -6.01 14.50 -6.91
C MET A 118 -5.13 15.33 -7.85
N GLU A 119 -5.63 15.65 -9.03
CA GLU A 119 -4.97 16.60 -9.93
C GLU A 119 -5.52 18.00 -9.67
N ILE A 120 -4.62 18.90 -9.30
CA ILE A 120 -4.94 20.33 -9.17
C ILE A 120 -4.38 21.03 -10.40
N ARG A 121 -5.25 21.69 -11.14
CA ARG A 121 -4.88 22.47 -12.32
C ARG A 121 -4.87 23.95 -11.93
N ASN A 122 -3.68 24.53 -11.93
CA ASN A 122 -3.48 25.98 -11.90
C ASN A 122 -3.30 26.49 -13.33
N GLU A 123 -3.50 27.79 -13.57
CA GLU A 123 -3.39 28.39 -14.92
C GLU A 123 -2.06 28.13 -15.63
N SER A 124 -0.99 27.80 -14.88
CA SER A 124 0.37 27.60 -15.40
C SER A 124 0.89 26.16 -15.30
N SER A 125 0.28 25.28 -14.49
CA SER A 125 0.75 23.90 -14.31
C SER A 125 -0.36 23.00 -13.76
N SER A 126 -0.26 21.68 -14.07
CA SER A 126 -1.03 20.65 -13.39
C SER A 126 -0.16 19.99 -12.34
N GLU A 127 -0.54 20.07 -11.07
CA GLU A 127 0.15 19.41 -9.97
C GLU A 127 -0.61 18.16 -9.56
N ARG A 128 0.12 17.07 -9.29
CA ARG A 128 -0.43 15.82 -8.82
C ARG A 128 -0.22 15.73 -7.32
N ILE A 129 -1.30 15.73 -6.58
CA ILE A 129 -1.27 15.75 -5.12
C ILE A 129 -1.88 14.49 -4.57
N ILE A 130 -1.23 13.90 -3.56
CA ILE A 130 -1.81 12.88 -2.70
C ILE A 130 -2.04 13.46 -1.31
N MET A 131 -3.22 13.18 -0.76
CA MET A 131 -3.65 13.73 0.53
C MET A 131 -3.30 12.82 1.69
N GLU A 132 -3.26 11.52 1.45
CA GLU A 132 -3.08 10.51 2.47
C GLU A 132 -1.83 9.68 2.17
N SER A 133 -1.21 9.15 3.22
CA SER A 133 -0.12 8.20 3.08
C SER A 133 -0.63 6.84 2.59
N PRO A 134 0.16 6.06 1.82
CA PRO A 134 -0.18 4.67 1.59
C PRO A 134 -0.27 3.89 2.90
N ASP A 135 -1.17 2.91 2.93
CA ASP A 135 -1.16 1.89 3.96
C ASP A 135 0.18 1.13 3.94
N GLU A 136 0.53 0.49 5.04
CA GLU A 136 1.73 -0.35 5.08
C GLU A 136 1.57 -1.53 4.13
N LEU A 137 2.53 -1.73 3.25
CA LEU A 137 2.57 -2.78 2.25
C LEU A 137 3.85 -3.58 2.40
N ALA A 138 3.70 -4.90 2.48
CA ALA A 138 4.81 -5.85 2.41
C ALA A 138 4.45 -6.97 1.43
N ALA A 139 5.40 -7.36 0.60
CA ALA A 139 5.19 -8.38 -0.41
C ALA A 139 6.43 -9.26 -0.59
N ASP A 140 6.18 -10.45 -1.14
CA ASP A 140 7.19 -11.36 -1.62
C ASP A 140 6.70 -12.08 -2.87
N TYR A 141 7.60 -12.72 -3.62
CA TYR A 141 7.25 -13.40 -4.86
C TYR A 141 8.10 -14.64 -5.10
N ILE A 142 7.54 -15.58 -5.85
CA ILE A 142 8.22 -16.80 -6.31
C ILE A 142 7.97 -16.92 -7.82
N GLU A 143 9.01 -17.19 -8.58
CA GLU A 143 8.95 -17.38 -10.02
C GLU A 143 9.10 -18.87 -10.39
N GLY A 144 8.37 -19.28 -11.44
CA GLY A 144 8.54 -20.58 -12.04
C GLY A 144 8.16 -21.75 -11.12
N PHE A 145 7.15 -21.58 -10.27
CA PHE A 145 6.61 -22.67 -9.45
C PHE A 145 5.85 -23.65 -10.33
N GLU A 146 6.34 -24.87 -10.40
CA GLU A 146 5.78 -25.93 -11.23
C GLU A 146 4.84 -26.82 -10.41
N VAL A 147 3.60 -26.96 -10.86
CA VAL A 147 2.58 -27.87 -10.31
C VAL A 147 2.45 -29.08 -11.22
N THR A 148 2.68 -30.27 -10.69
CA THR A 148 2.56 -31.53 -11.42
C THR A 148 1.55 -32.44 -10.73
N SER A 149 0.91 -33.32 -11.49
CA SER A 149 -0.07 -34.30 -10.98
C SER A 149 0.53 -35.34 -10.01
N ASP A 150 1.84 -35.48 -10.01
CA ASP A 150 2.56 -36.44 -9.16
C ASP A 150 2.88 -35.87 -7.76
N MET A 151 2.46 -34.63 -7.48
CA MET A 151 2.67 -34.01 -6.17
C MET A 151 1.85 -34.78 -5.11
N PRO A 152 2.48 -35.28 -4.01
CA PRO A 152 1.79 -36.07 -3.01
C PRO A 152 0.74 -35.26 -2.27
N GLU A 153 -0.48 -35.80 -2.12
CA GLU A 153 -1.63 -35.16 -1.46
C GLU A 153 -1.40 -34.85 0.04
N ASN A 154 -0.34 -35.41 0.67
CA ASN A 154 -0.07 -35.28 2.10
C ASN A 154 1.42 -35.17 2.36
N TYR A 155 1.96 -33.99 2.50
CA TYR A 155 3.22 -33.81 3.21
C TYR A 155 3.01 -32.95 4.47
N SER A 156 2.52 -33.62 5.52
CA SER A 156 2.64 -33.16 6.90
C SER A 156 3.96 -33.72 7.44
N SER A 157 5.05 -33.02 7.31
CA SER A 157 6.26 -33.33 8.09
C SER A 157 7.14 -32.10 8.21
N ALA A 158 7.26 -31.65 9.43
CA ALA A 158 8.32 -30.81 9.89
C ALA A 158 9.69 -31.31 9.42
N ILE A 159 10.40 -30.50 8.62
CA ILE A 159 11.85 -30.51 8.60
C ILE A 159 12.34 -29.07 8.43
N THR A 160 12.83 -28.57 9.54
CA THR A 160 13.79 -27.50 9.64
C THR A 160 15.03 -27.83 8.81
N GLN A 161 15.27 -27.06 7.73
CA GLN A 161 16.64 -26.85 7.28
C GLN A 161 16.75 -25.59 6.44
N GLN A 162 17.61 -24.70 6.92
CA GLN A 162 18.19 -23.61 6.15
C GLN A 162 18.74 -24.16 4.83
N SER A 163 18.28 -23.69 3.70
CA SER A 163 18.89 -23.96 2.42
C SER A 163 19.12 -22.68 1.65
N ASN A 164 20.37 -22.50 1.29
CA ASN A 164 20.94 -21.46 0.46
C ASN A 164 20.15 -21.24 -0.83
N ARG A 165 20.04 -19.96 -1.21
CA ARG A 165 19.40 -19.42 -2.42
C ARG A 165 20.01 -19.85 -3.77
N ASN A 166 20.77 -20.95 -3.84
CA ASN A 166 21.38 -21.46 -5.06
C ASN A 166 21.24 -22.98 -5.15
N SER A 167 20.01 -23.46 -5.21
CA SER A 167 19.79 -24.86 -5.54
C SER A 167 18.71 -24.99 -6.58
N THR A 168 19.14 -25.03 -7.82
CA THR A 168 18.43 -25.62 -8.93
C THR A 168 18.14 -27.09 -8.64
N ARG A 169 16.86 -27.44 -8.74
CA ARG A 169 16.34 -28.77 -9.03
C ARG A 169 16.13 -29.77 -7.88
N ASN A 170 14.88 -30.24 -7.80
CA ASN A 170 14.40 -31.47 -7.21
C ASN A 170 14.23 -31.53 -5.69
N GLU A 171 13.24 -30.80 -5.18
CA GLU A 171 12.31 -31.39 -4.23
C GLU A 171 10.92 -31.02 -4.73
N ASN A 172 10.09 -32.02 -5.09
CA ASN A 172 8.68 -31.87 -5.45
C ASN A 172 7.92 -31.36 -4.23
N SER A 173 8.09 -30.10 -3.94
CA SER A 173 7.57 -29.45 -2.76
C SER A 173 6.28 -28.76 -3.12
N CYS A 174 5.16 -29.36 -2.76
CA CYS A 174 3.84 -28.73 -2.80
C CYS A 174 3.74 -27.52 -1.86
N HIS A 175 4.86 -26.97 -1.42
CA HIS A 175 4.94 -25.96 -0.39
C HIS A 175 5.64 -24.71 -0.87
N LEU A 176 4.87 -23.61 -0.97
CA LEU A 176 5.35 -22.25 -1.23
C LEU A 176 5.68 -21.55 0.08
N ARG A 177 6.89 -21.05 0.22
CA ARG A 177 7.36 -20.32 1.42
C ARG A 177 7.71 -18.90 1.04
N PHE A 178 7.05 -17.93 1.69
CA PHE A 178 7.27 -16.52 1.50
C PHE A 178 7.87 -15.88 2.74
N THR A 179 8.69 -14.86 2.52
CA THR A 179 9.21 -13.97 3.56
C THR A 179 8.99 -12.53 3.11
N PRO A 180 7.76 -12.02 3.27
CA PRO A 180 7.41 -10.69 2.77
C PRO A 180 8.27 -9.60 3.38
N LYS A 181 8.69 -8.65 2.54
CA LYS A 181 9.47 -7.48 2.94
C LYS A 181 8.67 -6.22 2.70
N LYS A 182 8.87 -5.23 3.56
CA LYS A 182 8.22 -3.93 3.46
C LYS A 182 8.56 -3.23 2.15
N LEU A 183 7.54 -2.67 1.51
CA LEU A 183 7.63 -1.90 0.28
C LEU A 183 7.43 -0.39 0.52
N THR A 184 7.04 0.00 1.73
CA THR A 184 6.88 1.40 2.11
C THR A 184 8.03 1.86 3.00
N GLN A 185 8.39 3.13 2.86
CA GLN A 185 9.41 3.81 3.65
C GLN A 185 8.73 4.81 4.59
N LYS A 186 9.43 5.21 5.66
CA LYS A 186 8.94 6.24 6.59
C LYS A 186 9.70 7.54 6.39
N ILE A 187 8.96 8.65 6.30
CA ILE A 187 9.53 10.00 6.34
C ILE A 187 9.01 10.70 7.58
N THR A 188 9.92 11.17 8.42
CA THR A 188 9.60 12.01 9.57
C THR A 188 10.04 13.44 9.29
N VAL A 189 9.10 14.37 9.27
CA VAL A 189 9.32 15.79 9.09
C VAL A 189 9.21 16.48 10.44
N LYS A 190 10.20 17.31 10.79
CA LYS A 190 10.23 18.14 11.99
C LYS A 190 10.52 19.57 11.57
N ILE A 191 9.68 20.50 12.01
CA ILE A 191 9.86 21.93 11.72
C ILE A 191 9.86 22.68 13.04
N ARG A 192 10.99 23.31 13.38
CA ARG A 192 11.12 24.20 14.52
C ARG A 192 10.54 25.57 14.21
N ILE A 193 9.67 26.08 15.06
CA ILE A 193 8.87 27.28 14.82
C ILE A 193 8.93 28.20 16.04
N LYS A 194 9.12 29.50 15.77
CA LYS A 194 8.94 30.59 16.75
C LYS A 194 7.55 31.20 16.58
N GLY A 195 6.83 31.39 17.70
CA GLY A 195 5.45 31.85 17.69
C GLY A 195 4.45 30.69 17.45
N MET A 196 4.84 29.45 17.80
CA MET A 196 4.03 28.25 17.58
C MET A 196 2.68 28.31 18.31
N ASN A 197 2.59 29.00 19.45
CA ASN A 197 1.34 29.25 20.18
C ASN A 197 0.26 30.00 19.38
N ASN A 198 0.63 30.65 18.28
CA ASN A 198 -0.31 31.35 17.39
C ASN A 198 -0.85 30.46 16.26
N ILE A 199 -0.37 29.21 16.15
CA ILE A 199 -0.79 28.29 15.12
C ILE A 199 -2.00 27.47 15.58
N ARG A 200 -3.08 27.50 14.80
CA ARG A 200 -4.28 26.69 14.99
C ARG A 200 -4.18 25.33 14.29
N LYS A 201 -3.74 25.36 13.04
CA LYS A 201 -3.52 24.15 12.21
C LYS A 201 -2.31 24.38 11.31
N ALA A 202 -1.53 23.35 11.09
CA ALA A 202 -0.40 23.41 10.15
C ALA A 202 -0.41 22.21 9.22
N THR A 203 -0.12 22.48 7.97
CA THR A 203 0.11 21.46 6.93
C THR A 203 1.41 21.79 6.22
N CYS A 204 2.05 20.80 5.66
CA CYS A 204 3.10 21.05 4.68
C CYS A 204 2.92 20.16 3.46
N THR A 205 3.50 20.57 2.35
CA THR A 205 3.58 19.77 1.14
C THR A 205 5.03 19.41 0.90
N LEU A 206 5.29 18.13 0.56
CA LEU A 206 6.60 17.62 0.21
C LEU A 206 6.52 17.05 -1.21
N ASP A 207 7.37 17.53 -2.10
CA ASP A 207 7.47 17.02 -3.48
C ASP A 207 8.41 15.81 -3.60
N GLY A 208 8.47 15.23 -4.80
CA GLY A 208 9.40 14.16 -5.12
C GLY A 208 9.06 12.78 -4.54
N ILE A 209 7.85 12.60 -4.04
CA ILE A 209 7.37 11.30 -3.57
C ILE A 209 7.03 10.41 -4.76
N ALA A 210 7.52 9.17 -4.78
CA ALA A 210 7.16 8.20 -5.82
C ALA A 210 5.65 7.95 -5.87
N GLU A 211 5.05 8.02 -7.07
CA GLU A 211 3.60 7.83 -7.27
C GLU A 211 3.15 6.43 -6.88
N SER A 212 4.01 5.41 -7.10
CA SER A 212 3.68 4.01 -6.98
C SER A 212 4.91 3.13 -6.87
N ILE A 213 4.69 1.84 -6.60
CA ILE A 213 5.72 0.81 -6.55
C ILE A 213 5.25 -0.47 -7.23
N PHE A 214 6.12 -1.11 -8.01
CA PHE A 214 5.89 -2.44 -8.58
C PHE A 214 6.22 -3.50 -7.54
N LEU A 215 5.27 -4.42 -7.27
CA LEU A 215 5.42 -5.40 -6.19
C LEU A 215 6.55 -6.39 -6.43
N VAL A 216 6.74 -6.80 -7.67
CA VAL A 216 7.74 -7.81 -8.06
C VAL A 216 9.13 -7.21 -8.19
N SER A 217 9.29 -6.20 -9.04
CA SER A 217 10.59 -5.57 -9.25
C SER A 217 11.04 -4.72 -8.05
N ARG A 218 10.09 -4.34 -7.16
CA ARG A 218 10.30 -3.41 -6.04
C ARG A 218 10.84 -2.06 -6.47
N GLN A 219 10.65 -1.72 -7.73
CA GLN A 219 11.06 -0.45 -8.30
C GLN A 219 9.94 0.57 -8.14
N ASN A 220 10.32 1.77 -7.74
CA ASN A 220 9.41 2.90 -7.70
C ASN A 220 9.10 3.38 -9.11
N SER A 221 7.92 3.96 -9.29
CA SER A 221 7.61 4.72 -10.50
C SER A 221 8.58 5.90 -10.67
N GLU A 222 8.97 6.18 -11.91
CA GLU A 222 9.70 7.41 -12.26
C GLU A 222 8.85 8.67 -12.07
N LYS A 223 7.53 8.50 -12.00
CA LYS A 223 6.60 9.61 -11.77
C LYS A 223 6.56 9.94 -10.30
N THR A 224 6.64 11.22 -10.00
CA THR A 224 6.54 11.75 -8.64
C THR A 224 5.27 12.54 -8.44
N VAL A 225 4.89 12.66 -7.18
CA VAL A 225 3.75 13.43 -6.69
C VAL A 225 4.16 14.28 -5.51
N THR A 226 3.35 15.30 -5.21
CA THR A 226 3.46 16.10 -4.00
C THR A 226 2.54 15.51 -2.93
N GLN A 227 3.06 15.24 -1.74
CA GLN A 227 2.26 14.74 -0.62
C GLN A 227 1.95 15.86 0.36
N VAL A 228 0.67 15.93 0.78
CA VAL A 228 0.22 16.81 1.84
C VAL A 228 0.39 16.12 3.19
N LEU A 229 1.07 16.78 4.12
CA LEU A 229 1.35 16.31 5.47
C LEU A 229 0.65 17.18 6.48
N ARG A 230 -0.04 16.56 7.45
CA ARG A 230 -0.63 17.27 8.59
C ARG A 230 0.36 17.28 9.74
N LEU A 231 0.76 18.45 10.17
CA LEU A 231 1.66 18.64 11.32
C LEU A 231 0.81 18.73 12.59
N SER A 232 0.73 17.64 13.35
CA SER A 232 -0.24 17.52 14.47
C SER A 232 0.39 17.32 15.84
N ASN A 233 1.71 17.18 15.93
CA ASN A 233 2.41 16.88 17.18
C ASN A 233 3.24 18.08 17.64
N PRO A 234 2.65 19.07 18.33
CA PRO A 234 3.38 20.20 18.86
C PRO A 234 4.17 19.79 20.11
N ILE A 235 5.47 20.03 20.10
CA ILE A 235 6.36 19.86 21.25
C ILE A 235 7.03 21.20 21.53
N TYR A 236 6.69 21.83 22.67
CA TYR A 236 7.30 23.08 23.09
C TYR A 236 8.70 22.86 23.67
N ASP A 237 9.60 23.77 23.39
CA ASP A 237 10.93 23.76 23.97
C ASP A 237 10.85 23.97 25.50
N SER A 238 11.78 23.37 26.26
CA SER A 238 11.80 23.47 27.69
C SER A 238 11.87 24.94 28.16
N GLY A 239 10.88 25.36 28.95
CA GLY A 239 10.77 26.73 29.42
C GLY A 239 10.24 27.76 28.40
N SER A 240 9.84 27.33 27.22
CA SER A 240 9.22 28.21 26.22
C SER A 240 7.73 27.90 26.07
N VAL A 241 6.92 28.94 25.89
CA VAL A 241 5.50 28.86 25.57
C VAL A 241 5.22 29.31 24.14
N THR A 242 6.26 29.70 23.41
CA THR A 242 6.15 30.27 22.05
C THR A 242 7.03 29.57 21.04
N GLU A 243 8.08 28.87 21.48
CA GLU A 243 8.98 28.16 20.60
C GLU A 243 8.83 26.65 20.76
N GLY A 244 8.91 25.92 19.68
CA GLY A 244 8.79 24.47 19.69
C GLY A 244 8.90 23.87 18.30
N THR A 245 8.59 22.59 18.20
CA THR A 245 8.67 21.80 16.99
C THR A 245 7.33 21.17 16.64
N LEU A 246 6.89 21.36 15.41
CA LEU A 246 5.81 20.57 14.82
C LEU A 246 6.41 19.38 14.08
N SER A 247 5.81 18.21 14.21
CA SER A 247 6.30 17.00 13.55
C SER A 247 5.18 16.13 13.01
N THR A 248 5.51 15.32 12.02
CA THR A 248 4.66 14.25 11.51
C THR A 248 5.51 13.15 10.90
N THR A 249 4.99 11.93 10.91
CA THR A 249 5.59 10.79 10.21
C THR A 249 4.59 10.24 9.22
N ILE A 250 5.04 10.02 7.99
CA ILE A 250 4.24 9.49 6.89
C ILE A 250 4.89 8.24 6.31
N SER A 251 4.08 7.40 5.66
CA SER A 251 4.56 6.32 4.80
C SER A 251 4.56 6.80 3.35
N VAL A 252 5.55 6.34 2.56
CA VAL A 252 5.69 6.62 1.13
C VAL A 252 6.20 5.36 0.43
N PHE A 253 6.00 5.24 -0.88
CA PHE A 253 6.62 4.14 -1.65
C PHE A 253 8.11 4.35 -1.86
N GLY A 254 8.52 5.58 -2.10
CA GLY A 254 9.91 5.94 -2.28
C GLY A 254 10.16 7.44 -2.27
N PHE A 255 11.37 7.78 -1.88
CA PHE A 255 11.85 9.16 -1.81
C PHE A 255 13.35 9.14 -2.12
N ASP A 256 13.75 9.82 -3.19
CA ASP A 256 15.15 9.89 -3.59
C ASP A 256 15.83 11.02 -2.82
N VAL A 257 16.70 10.68 -1.87
CA VAL A 257 17.40 11.64 -1.01
C VAL A 257 18.55 12.36 -1.72
N GLU A 258 18.94 11.94 -2.92
CA GLU A 258 20.07 12.48 -3.67
C GLU A 258 19.68 13.67 -4.56
N ILE A 259 18.37 13.89 -4.77
CA ILE A 259 17.87 15.01 -5.56
C ILE A 259 17.31 16.13 -4.67
N PRO A 260 17.33 17.40 -5.14
CA PRO A 260 16.71 18.50 -4.42
C PRO A 260 15.19 18.33 -4.30
N HIS A 261 14.66 18.65 -3.13
CA HIS A 261 13.24 18.62 -2.83
C HIS A 261 12.78 19.94 -2.23
N ASN A 262 11.48 20.22 -2.35
CA ASN A 262 10.85 21.39 -1.76
C ASN A 262 9.87 20.94 -0.68
N LEU A 263 9.90 21.64 0.45
CA LEU A 263 8.93 21.53 1.52
C LEU A 263 8.26 22.89 1.71
N HIS A 264 6.94 22.95 1.63
CA HIS A 264 6.20 24.19 1.81
C HIS A 264 5.29 24.06 3.04
N LEU A 265 5.54 24.89 4.05
CA LEU A 265 4.74 24.99 5.26
C LEU A 265 3.62 26.01 5.07
N LYS A 266 2.40 25.62 5.44
CA LYS A 266 1.23 26.50 5.50
C LYS A 266 0.53 26.32 6.84
N ALA A 267 0.45 27.39 7.61
CA ALA A 267 -0.15 27.38 8.93
C ALA A 267 -1.28 28.41 9.02
N LYS A 268 -2.46 27.94 9.42
CA LYS A 268 -3.60 28.80 9.76
C LYS A 268 -3.48 29.23 11.22
N LEU A 269 -3.54 30.55 11.47
CA LEU A 269 -3.36 31.09 12.80
C LEU A 269 -4.63 31.04 13.64
N VAL A 270 -4.48 31.30 14.96
CA VAL A 270 -5.57 31.22 15.94
C VAL A 270 -6.72 32.21 15.70
N ASP A 271 -6.49 33.31 14.95
CA ASP A 271 -7.56 34.22 14.51
C ASP A 271 -8.49 33.62 13.44
N GLY A 272 -8.12 32.44 12.90
CA GLY A 272 -8.88 31.72 11.88
C GLY A 272 -8.86 32.35 10.49
N LYS A 273 -8.11 33.45 10.29
CA LYS A 273 -8.06 34.21 9.03
C LYS A 273 -6.64 34.33 8.47
N THR A 274 -5.65 34.60 9.33
CA THR A 274 -4.27 34.79 8.88
C THR A 274 -3.62 33.47 8.54
N ILE A 275 -2.93 33.46 7.40
CA ILE A 275 -2.13 32.32 6.94
C ILE A 275 -0.66 32.72 7.00
N PHE A 276 0.15 31.87 7.62
CA PHE A 276 1.59 31.94 7.63
C PHE A 276 2.14 30.90 6.65
N GLU A 277 3.07 31.30 5.80
CA GLU A 277 3.67 30.41 4.80
C GLU A 277 5.19 30.55 4.78
N GLU A 278 5.88 29.43 4.64
CA GLU A 278 7.31 29.36 4.47
C GLU A 278 7.70 28.19 3.57
N SER A 279 8.64 28.44 2.65
CA SER A 279 9.14 27.42 1.72
C SER A 279 10.60 27.12 2.04
N PHE A 280 10.93 25.84 2.03
CA PHE A 280 12.26 25.31 2.24
C PHE A 280 12.70 24.58 0.97
N ASN A 281 13.74 25.09 0.29
CA ASN A 281 14.26 24.54 -0.95
C ASN A 281 15.57 23.77 -0.76
N ASP A 282 16.16 23.87 0.44
CA ASP A 282 17.40 23.19 0.81
C ASP A 282 17.13 22.39 2.08
N LEU A 283 16.64 21.17 1.88
CA LEU A 283 16.17 20.34 2.98
C LEU A 283 17.34 19.64 3.67
N ALA A 284 17.40 19.77 5.00
CA ALA A 284 18.31 18.97 5.83
C ALA A 284 17.76 17.53 5.93
N ILE A 285 18.19 16.68 5.02
CA ILE A 285 17.74 15.30 4.90
C ILE A 285 18.77 14.37 5.54
N ARG A 286 18.30 13.46 6.41
CA ARG A 286 19.12 12.40 6.99
C ARG A 286 18.44 11.06 6.77
N ARG A 287 19.18 10.13 6.21
CA ARG A 287 18.76 8.75 6.02
C ARG A 287 19.24 7.87 7.17
N LEU A 288 18.40 6.95 7.58
CA LEU A 288 18.73 5.87 8.51
C LEU A 288 18.23 4.55 7.91
N ASP A 289 19.15 3.61 7.72
CA ASP A 289 18.81 2.25 7.32
C ASP A 289 18.53 1.45 8.59
N GLU A 290 17.29 0.93 8.71
CA GLU A 290 16.83 0.15 9.85
C GLU A 290 17.36 -1.30 9.76
N GLU A 291 17.43 -1.99 10.89
CA GLU A 291 17.91 -3.39 10.93
C GLU A 291 17.04 -4.36 10.14
N ASP A 292 15.76 -4.06 9.97
CA ASP A 292 14.81 -4.85 9.17
C ASP A 292 14.94 -4.62 7.65
N GLY A 293 15.93 -3.79 7.23
CA GLY A 293 16.18 -3.42 5.85
C GLY A 293 15.21 -2.36 5.31
N THR A 294 14.39 -1.76 6.15
CA THR A 294 13.59 -0.59 5.80
C THR A 294 14.41 0.67 5.89
N MET A 295 13.99 1.71 5.17
CA MET A 295 14.62 3.02 5.19
C MET A 295 13.73 4.02 5.90
N SER A 296 14.29 4.75 6.86
CA SER A 296 13.68 5.91 7.49
C SER A 296 14.40 7.18 7.05
N VAL A 297 13.62 8.18 6.64
CA VAL A 297 14.11 9.50 6.25
C VAL A 297 13.67 10.53 7.28
N PHE A 298 14.59 11.39 7.70
CA PHE A 298 14.34 12.50 8.61
C PHE A 298 14.62 13.81 7.90
N ILE A 299 13.65 14.73 7.95
CA ILE A 299 13.73 16.08 7.42
C ILE A 299 13.57 17.02 8.60
N ASP A 300 14.70 17.67 9.01
CA ASP A 300 14.75 18.59 10.16
C ASP A 300 14.94 20.02 9.66
N MET A 301 13.91 20.87 9.81
CA MET A 301 13.91 22.25 9.33
C MET A 301 13.64 23.22 10.48
N ALA A 302 14.01 24.47 10.29
CA ALA A 302 13.68 25.56 11.20
C ALA A 302 13.15 26.75 10.39
N CYS A 303 12.01 27.30 10.80
CA CYS A 303 11.50 28.53 10.21
C CYS A 303 12.46 29.69 10.45
N GLU A 304 12.79 30.43 9.39
CA GLU A 304 13.53 31.68 9.47
C GLU A 304 12.62 32.82 10.02
N LYS A 305 11.37 32.81 9.60
CA LYS A 305 10.36 33.79 9.99
C LYS A 305 9.71 33.39 11.32
N THR A 306 9.42 34.39 12.15
CA THR A 306 8.60 34.19 13.34
C THR A 306 7.12 34.29 12.97
N VAL A 307 6.30 33.33 13.43
CA VAL A 307 4.84 33.40 13.27
C VAL A 307 4.32 34.62 14.00
N PRO A 308 3.58 35.51 13.33
CA PRO A 308 3.12 36.76 13.94
C PRO A 308 2.09 36.50 15.03
N ASN A 309 2.10 37.37 16.05
CA ASN A 309 1.04 37.41 17.05
C ASN A 309 -0.24 37.94 16.42
N VAL A 310 -1.33 37.19 16.55
CA VAL A 310 -2.66 37.59 16.09
C VAL A 310 -3.62 37.63 17.29
N LYS A 311 -4.61 38.51 17.22
CA LYS A 311 -5.66 38.60 18.23
C LYS A 311 -6.87 37.79 17.75
N THR A 312 -7.38 36.91 18.61
CA THR A 312 -8.67 36.26 18.39
C THR A 312 -9.79 37.29 18.50
N GLU A 313 -10.64 37.42 17.48
CA GLU A 313 -11.79 38.32 17.55
C GLU A 313 -12.76 37.81 18.66
N GLY A 314 -12.98 38.61 19.70
CA GLY A 314 -13.99 38.37 20.73
C GLY A 314 -13.49 37.79 22.07
N SER A 315 -12.20 37.58 22.25
CA SER A 315 -11.67 37.14 23.53
C SER A 315 -11.01 38.33 24.28
N SER A 316 -11.66 38.81 25.35
CA SER A 316 -10.99 39.50 26.42
C SER A 316 -10.08 38.49 27.14
N GLY A 317 -8.96 38.17 26.53
CA GLY A 317 -7.81 37.43 27.01
C GLY A 317 -8.05 36.53 28.24
N PHE A 318 -8.57 35.33 28.08
CA PHE A 318 -8.52 34.19 29.01
C PHE A 318 -9.73 33.25 28.82
N ASP A 319 -9.99 32.81 27.56
CA ASP A 319 -10.80 31.62 27.33
C ASP A 319 -10.03 30.72 26.34
N ALA A 320 -9.03 30.04 26.85
CA ALA A 320 -8.53 28.85 26.23
C ALA A 320 -9.53 27.74 26.57
N ASP A 321 -10.52 27.53 25.73
CA ASP A 321 -11.38 26.35 25.79
C ASP A 321 -10.54 25.11 25.41
N VAL A 322 -9.91 24.53 26.42
CA VAL A 322 -9.00 23.39 26.29
C VAL A 322 -9.78 22.11 25.96
N ASP A 323 -11.10 22.12 26.13
CA ASP A 323 -11.94 20.93 26.00
C ASP A 323 -12.36 20.58 24.56
N LYS A 324 -12.04 21.40 23.55
CA LYS A 324 -12.40 21.13 22.14
C LYS A 324 -11.31 20.52 21.27
N TRP A 325 -10.22 20.09 21.85
CA TRP A 325 -9.13 19.46 21.07
C TRP A 325 -9.40 17.99 20.68
N ASN A 326 -10.41 17.34 21.28
CA ASN A 326 -10.64 15.91 21.10
C ASN A 326 -11.84 15.54 20.20
N ASP A 327 -12.73 16.46 19.81
CA ASP A 327 -14.04 16.06 19.26
C ASP A 327 -14.29 16.42 17.79
N GLU A 328 -13.39 17.06 17.08
CA GLU A 328 -13.59 17.30 15.64
C GLU A 328 -12.38 16.89 14.79
N VAL A 329 -12.17 15.58 14.68
CA VAL A 329 -11.62 14.97 13.47
C VAL A 329 -12.76 14.86 12.47
N ASN A 330 -13.32 15.95 12.04
CA ASN A 330 -14.26 16.01 10.93
C ASN A 330 -13.66 16.83 9.79
N SER A 331 -13.38 16.16 8.77
CA SER A 331 -13.32 16.26 7.31
C SER A 331 -13.49 17.63 6.61
N ASP A 332 -13.63 18.76 7.29
CA ASP A 332 -13.82 20.06 6.68
C ASP A 332 -12.60 20.98 6.83
N ILE A 333 -11.41 20.43 6.60
CA ILE A 333 -10.37 21.29 6.04
C ILE A 333 -10.70 21.35 4.56
N ASP A 334 -11.26 22.44 4.15
CA ASP A 334 -11.28 22.83 2.74
C ASP A 334 -9.82 23.11 2.35
N ILE A 335 -9.08 22.00 2.10
CA ILE A 335 -7.69 22.04 1.67
C ILE A 335 -7.63 22.68 0.30
N LEU A 336 -8.72 22.59 -0.49
CA LEU A 336 -8.88 23.29 -1.74
C LEU A 336 -8.90 24.81 -1.50
N SER A 337 -9.56 25.30 -0.45
CA SER A 337 -9.54 26.75 -0.12
C SER A 337 -8.18 27.21 0.40
N LEU A 338 -7.36 26.32 0.92
CA LEU A 338 -5.97 26.59 1.33
C LEU A 338 -4.98 26.52 0.16
N ILE A 339 -5.36 25.90 -0.96
CA ILE A 339 -4.53 25.76 -2.17
C ILE A 339 -4.92 26.81 -3.23
N HIS A 340 -6.11 27.38 -3.13
CA HIS A 340 -6.65 28.36 -4.10
C HIS A 340 -6.45 29.84 -3.73
N ILE A 341 -5.46 30.18 -2.93
CA ILE A 341 -5.08 31.60 -2.74
C ILE A 341 -3.70 31.84 -3.32
#